data_3b9ed39dd57c52ef4210054ed6998250
#
_entry.id   3b9ed39dd57c52ef4210054ed6998250
#
_cell.length_a   1.000
_cell.length_b   1.000
_cell.length_c   1.000
_cell.angle_alpha   90.00
_cell.angle_beta   90.00
_cell.angle_gamma   90.00
#
_symmetry.space_group_name_H-M   'P 1'
#
loop_
_entity.id
_entity.type
_entity.pdbx_description
1 polymer ?
#
loop_
_entity_poly.entity_id
_entity_poly.type
_entity_poly.pdbx_seq_one_letter_code
_entity_poly.pdbx_strand_id
1 'polypeptide(L)'
;VFDTLARYYRENRFVGIYGNHDMVKRSERFVGRNMSEYYCENAMCSHELFPDATFYPAAILEDNLNRKNIYLTHGHQADVLNSTLWRVSRFLVRYLWQPLEDLGVPDPTSAAKNNTKKKKSEQRLTEWAQINKNILITGHTHHPMVGTPTSPYFNTGSCVSPSGITCIEIEKRCLTLYKWSYSTRQDMTVYVAKSVLGERVCIDEY
;
A
#
# COMPACT_ATOMS: atom_id res chain seq x y z
N VAL A 1 6.72 -13.86 8.00
CA VAL A 1 6.18 -12.50 7.80
C VAL A 1 5.62 -11.96 9.10
N PHE A 2 4.68 -12.65 9.75
CA PHE A 2 4.02 -12.18 10.99
C PHE A 2 5.02 -11.93 12.12
N ASP A 3 6.00 -12.80 12.34
CA ASP A 3 7.07 -12.60 13.34
C ASP A 3 7.80 -11.26 13.14
N THR A 4 8.10 -10.93 11.89
CA THR A 4 8.78 -9.67 11.53
C THR A 4 7.89 -8.47 11.83
N LEU A 5 6.61 -8.53 11.45
CA LEU A 5 5.64 -7.46 11.73
C LEU A 5 5.40 -7.27 13.23
N ALA A 6 5.24 -8.38 13.99
CA ALA A 6 5.09 -8.34 15.43
C ALA A 6 6.32 -7.72 16.14
N ARG A 7 7.53 -8.01 15.63
CA ARG A 7 8.74 -7.38 16.14
C ARG A 7 8.74 -5.87 15.90
N TYR A 8 8.45 -5.40 14.67
CA TYR A 8 8.37 -3.97 14.37
C TYR A 8 7.29 -3.26 15.18
N TYR A 9 6.16 -3.93 15.41
CA TYR A 9 5.10 -3.38 16.24
C TYR A 9 5.56 -3.19 17.69
N ARG A 10 6.16 -4.19 18.30
CA ARG A 10 6.71 -4.13 19.68
C ARG A 10 7.81 -3.07 19.84
N GLU A 11 8.57 -2.82 18.79
CA GLU A 11 9.61 -1.79 18.75
C GLU A 11 9.06 -0.38 18.43
N ASN A 12 7.73 -0.18 18.39
CA ASN A 12 7.08 1.06 17.96
C ASN A 12 7.54 1.57 16.57
N ARG A 13 7.81 0.65 15.66
CA ARG A 13 8.28 0.90 14.29
C ARG A 13 7.27 0.48 13.24
N PHE A 14 6.02 0.36 13.62
CA PHE A 14 4.92 -0.04 12.74
C PHE A 14 3.80 0.99 12.79
N VAL A 15 3.36 1.45 11.63
CA VAL A 15 2.17 2.28 11.45
C VAL A 15 1.30 1.66 10.37
N GLY A 16 0.08 1.29 10.72
CA GLY A 16 -0.87 0.69 9.79
C GLY A 16 -1.79 1.74 9.16
N ILE A 17 -1.91 1.71 7.83
CA ILE A 17 -2.91 2.50 7.09
C ILE A 17 -3.90 1.52 6.46
N TYR A 18 -5.21 1.73 6.72
CA TYR A 18 -6.23 0.88 6.12
C TYR A 18 -6.60 1.32 4.71
N GLY A 19 -6.91 0.34 3.87
CA GLY A 19 -7.42 0.54 2.50
C GLY A 19 -8.91 0.22 2.37
N ASN A 20 -9.42 0.31 1.14
CA ASN A 20 -10.82 0.02 0.84
C ASN A 20 -11.21 -1.46 1.08
N HIS A 21 -10.28 -2.39 0.91
CA HIS A 21 -10.53 -3.82 1.14
C HIS A 21 -10.53 -4.19 2.62
N ASP A 22 -9.89 -3.40 3.46
CA ASP A 22 -9.72 -3.65 4.88
C ASP A 22 -10.21 -2.50 5.78
N MET A 23 -11.21 -1.75 5.30
CA MET A 23 -11.89 -0.68 6.06
C MET A 23 -12.38 -1.09 7.44
N VAL A 24 -12.56 -2.37 7.71
CA VAL A 24 -12.92 -2.90 9.03
C VAL A 24 -11.84 -2.65 10.08
N LYS A 25 -10.58 -2.50 9.67
CA LYS A 25 -9.43 -2.21 10.54
C LYS A 25 -9.48 -0.81 11.19
N ARG A 26 -10.36 0.08 10.71
CA ARG A 26 -10.64 1.36 11.39
C ARG A 26 -11.29 1.17 12.77
N SER A 27 -11.83 -0.02 13.05
CA SER A 27 -12.43 -0.37 14.33
C SER A 27 -11.39 -1.05 15.21
N GLU A 28 -10.97 -0.40 16.29
CA GLU A 28 -10.08 -0.96 17.31
C GLU A 28 -10.62 -2.28 17.88
N ARG A 29 -11.95 -2.36 18.07
CA ARG A 29 -12.61 -3.59 18.50
C ARG A 29 -12.43 -4.74 17.50
N PHE A 30 -12.41 -4.44 16.19
CA PHE A 30 -12.15 -5.46 15.17
C PHE A 30 -10.69 -5.90 15.23
N VAL A 31 -9.76 -4.96 15.32
CA VAL A 31 -8.32 -5.22 15.38
C VAL A 31 -7.99 -6.06 16.61
N GLY A 32 -8.43 -5.66 17.80
CA GLY A 32 -8.20 -6.39 19.04
C GLY A 32 -8.78 -7.81 19.05
N ARG A 33 -9.87 -8.07 18.28
CA ARG A 33 -10.44 -9.42 18.18
C ARG A 33 -9.83 -10.32 17.13
N ASN A 34 -9.30 -9.75 16.04
CA ASN A 34 -8.94 -10.50 14.84
C ASN A 34 -7.46 -10.37 14.46
N MET A 35 -6.72 -9.46 15.08
CA MET A 35 -5.34 -9.18 14.73
C MET A 35 -4.41 -9.11 15.95
N SER A 36 -4.91 -9.43 17.14
CA SER A 36 -4.10 -9.44 18.37
C SER A 36 -3.06 -10.55 18.37
N GLU A 37 -3.35 -11.65 17.70
CA GLU A 37 -2.47 -12.81 17.64
C GLU A 37 -2.50 -13.49 16.26
N TYR A 38 -1.52 -14.34 16.01
CA TYR A 38 -1.48 -15.24 14.86
C TYR A 38 -0.99 -16.63 15.32
N TYR A 39 -1.49 -17.66 14.66
CA TYR A 39 -1.07 -19.01 14.90
C TYR A 39 0.18 -19.35 14.09
N CYS A 40 1.24 -19.82 14.75
CA CYS A 40 2.46 -20.27 14.11
C CYS A 40 2.45 -21.80 14.00
N GLU A 41 2.28 -22.33 12.80
CA GLU A 41 2.25 -23.77 12.55
C GLU A 41 3.55 -24.47 12.95
N ASN A 42 4.70 -23.83 12.73
CA ASN A 42 6.00 -24.40 13.07
C ASN A 42 6.21 -24.52 14.59
N ALA A 43 5.70 -23.58 15.36
CA ALA A 43 5.80 -23.57 16.82
C ALA A 43 4.57 -24.20 17.48
N MET A 44 3.53 -24.54 16.72
CA MET A 44 2.25 -25.08 17.19
C MET A 44 1.61 -24.25 18.31
N CYS A 45 1.75 -22.93 18.27
CA CYS A 45 1.21 -22.01 19.27
C CYS A 45 0.86 -20.64 18.67
N SER A 46 0.03 -19.89 19.42
CA SER A 46 -0.30 -18.49 19.09
C SER A 46 0.78 -17.54 19.61
N HIS A 47 1.06 -16.51 18.83
CA HIS A 47 1.95 -15.41 19.17
C HIS A 47 1.22 -14.07 19.01
N GLU A 48 1.56 -13.10 19.84
CA GLU A 48 1.05 -11.73 19.69
C GLU A 48 1.48 -11.13 18.36
N LEU A 49 0.53 -10.46 17.70
CA LEU A 49 0.76 -9.72 16.45
C LEU A 49 0.58 -8.21 16.66
N PHE A 50 -0.65 -7.74 16.84
CA PHE A 50 -1.01 -6.33 16.99
C PHE A 50 -2.06 -6.16 18.10
N PRO A 51 -1.76 -6.43 19.38
CA PRO A 51 -2.76 -6.53 20.44
C PRO A 51 -3.62 -5.27 20.60
N ASP A 52 -3.04 -4.09 20.46
CA ASP A 52 -3.76 -2.80 20.65
C ASP A 52 -3.49 -1.82 19.50
N ALA A 53 -3.25 -2.34 18.27
CA ALA A 53 -2.87 -1.50 17.16
C ALA A 53 -4.05 -0.65 16.66
N THR A 54 -3.77 0.62 16.43
CA THR A 54 -4.65 1.53 15.72
C THR A 54 -4.21 1.64 14.27
N PHE A 55 -5.17 1.47 13.34
CA PHE A 55 -4.96 1.70 11.91
C PHE A 55 -5.56 3.04 11.50
N TYR A 56 -4.81 3.80 10.75
CA TYR A 56 -5.13 5.18 10.39
C TYR A 56 -5.63 5.30 8.94
N PRO A 57 -6.40 6.33 8.59
CA PRO A 57 -6.77 6.63 7.20
C PRO A 57 -5.60 7.16 6.39
N ALA A 58 -4.66 7.82 7.06
CA ALA A 58 -3.47 8.44 6.49
C ALA A 58 -2.43 8.66 7.59
N ALA A 59 -1.19 8.90 7.18
CA ALA A 59 -0.10 9.33 8.07
C ALA A 59 0.69 10.46 7.40
N ILE A 60 1.36 11.25 8.19
CA ILE A 60 2.24 12.33 7.72
C ILE A 60 3.62 12.07 8.29
N LEU A 61 4.62 12.00 7.41
CA LEU A 61 6.03 12.04 7.81
C LEU A 61 6.49 13.48 7.71
N GLU A 62 6.83 14.08 8.84
CA GLU A 62 7.30 15.44 8.91
C GLU A 62 8.81 15.49 8.70
N ASP A 63 9.25 16.31 7.74
CA ASP A 63 10.67 16.61 7.55
C ASP A 63 11.07 17.77 8.46
N ASN A 64 11.87 17.47 9.46
CA ASN A 64 12.30 18.46 10.46
C ASN A 64 13.29 19.51 9.92
N LEU A 65 13.86 19.31 8.73
CA LEU A 65 14.84 20.23 8.14
C LEU A 65 14.17 21.32 7.29
N ASN A 66 13.39 20.91 6.30
CA ASN A 66 12.82 21.84 5.30
C ASN A 66 11.30 22.02 5.45
N ARG A 67 10.69 21.40 6.47
CA ARG A 67 9.23 21.38 6.68
C ARG A 67 8.43 20.85 5.48
N LYS A 68 9.06 20.01 4.66
CA LYS A 68 8.42 19.30 3.57
C LYS A 68 7.77 18.03 4.09
N ASN A 69 6.47 17.98 4.10
CA ASN A 69 5.74 16.82 4.60
C ASN A 69 5.51 15.80 3.49
N ILE A 70 5.63 14.52 3.86
CA ILE A 70 5.26 13.40 3.02
C ILE A 70 3.93 12.85 3.53
N TYR A 71 2.90 12.92 2.70
CA TYR A 71 1.58 12.40 3.00
C TYR A 71 1.47 10.96 2.53
N LEU A 72 1.09 10.09 3.42
CA LEU A 72 0.90 8.67 3.18
C LEU A 72 -0.58 8.33 3.30
N THR A 73 -1.16 7.75 2.27
CA THR A 73 -2.54 7.26 2.31
C THR A 73 -2.71 6.08 1.37
N HIS A 74 -3.78 5.28 1.56
CA HIS A 74 -4.02 4.17 0.65
C HIS A 74 -4.32 4.63 -0.79
N GLY A 75 -5.00 5.75 -0.97
CA GLY A 75 -5.35 6.30 -2.30
C GLY A 75 -6.79 6.02 -2.75
N HIS A 76 -7.53 5.14 -2.07
CA HIS A 76 -8.93 4.85 -2.38
C HIS A 76 -9.85 6.06 -2.17
N GLN A 77 -9.40 7.07 -1.44
CA GLN A 77 -10.14 8.31 -1.18
C GLN A 77 -10.41 9.10 -2.46
N ALA A 78 -9.62 8.91 -3.51
CA ALA A 78 -9.87 9.49 -4.82
C ALA A 78 -11.00 8.79 -5.62
N ASP A 79 -11.43 7.62 -5.16
CA ASP A 79 -12.51 6.82 -5.77
C ASP A 79 -13.76 6.83 -4.86
N VAL A 80 -14.84 7.45 -5.31
CA VAL A 80 -16.09 7.61 -4.54
C VAL A 80 -16.71 6.26 -4.16
N LEU A 81 -16.67 5.26 -5.05
CA LEU A 81 -17.22 3.93 -4.77
C LEU A 81 -16.45 3.21 -3.66
N ASN A 82 -15.14 3.33 -3.68
CA ASN A 82 -14.27 2.66 -2.71
C ASN A 82 -14.10 3.45 -1.40
N SER A 83 -14.45 4.73 -1.37
CA SER A 83 -14.39 5.57 -0.17
C SER A 83 -15.75 5.67 0.53
N THR A 84 -16.73 6.26 -0.12
CA THR A 84 -18.03 6.57 0.49
C THR A 84 -18.97 5.36 0.53
N LEU A 85 -19.00 4.58 -0.56
CA LEU A 85 -19.87 3.42 -0.72
C LEU A 85 -19.15 2.08 -0.49
N TRP A 86 -18.07 2.06 0.28
CA TRP A 86 -17.23 0.88 0.48
C TRP A 86 -17.97 -0.37 0.97
N ARG A 87 -19.02 -0.21 1.78
CA ARG A 87 -19.85 -1.35 2.25
C ARG A 87 -20.61 -2.02 1.11
N VAL A 88 -21.17 -1.19 0.21
CA VAL A 88 -21.90 -1.66 -0.98
C VAL A 88 -20.90 -2.29 -1.96
N SER A 89 -19.78 -1.62 -2.21
CA SER A 89 -18.70 -2.15 -3.05
C SER A 89 -18.19 -3.50 -2.53
N ARG A 90 -17.94 -3.62 -1.23
CA ARG A 90 -17.49 -4.89 -0.61
C ARG A 90 -18.53 -6.01 -0.74
N PHE A 91 -19.81 -5.69 -0.55
CA PHE A 91 -20.89 -6.66 -0.73
C PHE A 91 -20.94 -7.15 -2.19
N LEU A 92 -20.93 -6.23 -3.15
CA LEU A 92 -20.94 -6.55 -4.57
C LEU A 92 -19.71 -7.36 -4.99
N VAL A 93 -18.51 -6.99 -4.53
CA VAL A 93 -17.29 -7.76 -4.82
C VAL A 93 -17.41 -9.19 -4.29
N ARG A 94 -17.83 -9.36 -3.05
CA ARG A 94 -17.86 -10.68 -2.41
C ARG A 94 -18.95 -11.61 -2.95
N TYR A 95 -20.14 -11.10 -3.25
CA TYR A 95 -21.31 -11.92 -3.56
C TYR A 95 -21.71 -11.90 -5.05
N LEU A 96 -21.25 -10.90 -5.80
CA LEU A 96 -21.58 -10.79 -7.22
C LEU A 96 -20.33 -10.94 -8.09
N TRP A 97 -19.28 -10.13 -7.85
CA TRP A 97 -18.14 -10.06 -8.75
C TRP A 97 -17.19 -11.23 -8.60
N GLN A 98 -16.89 -11.68 -7.38
CA GLN A 98 -16.00 -12.81 -7.16
C GLN A 98 -16.49 -14.09 -7.83
N PRO A 99 -17.77 -14.52 -7.70
CA PRO A 99 -18.30 -15.64 -8.47
C PRO A 99 -18.29 -15.43 -9.98
N LEU A 100 -18.49 -14.19 -10.47
CA LEU A 100 -18.44 -13.88 -11.90
C LEU A 100 -17.01 -13.85 -12.43
N GLU A 101 -16.01 -13.42 -11.64
CA GLU A 101 -14.60 -13.52 -11.99
C GLU A 101 -14.14 -14.96 -12.14
N ASP A 102 -14.62 -15.87 -11.30
CA ASP A 102 -14.38 -17.32 -11.43
C ASP A 102 -14.94 -17.89 -12.74
N LEU A 103 -15.95 -17.21 -13.31
CA LEU A 103 -16.52 -17.51 -14.63
C LEU A 103 -15.90 -16.69 -15.78
N GLY A 104 -14.83 -15.92 -15.49
CA GLY A 104 -14.09 -15.14 -16.49
C GLY A 104 -14.63 -13.73 -16.75
N VAL A 105 -15.60 -13.22 -15.98
CA VAL A 105 -16.13 -11.86 -16.11
C VAL A 105 -15.32 -10.91 -15.23
N PRO A 106 -14.61 -9.90 -15.79
CA PRO A 106 -13.79 -8.98 -14.99
C PRO A 106 -14.62 -8.07 -14.09
N ASP A 107 -14.18 -7.85 -12.84
CA ASP A 107 -14.80 -6.91 -11.92
C ASP A 107 -14.62 -5.44 -12.38
N PRO A 108 -15.70 -4.75 -12.78
CA PRO A 108 -15.62 -3.36 -13.24
C PRO A 108 -15.42 -2.35 -12.09
N THR A 109 -15.54 -2.79 -10.83
CA THR A 109 -15.37 -1.90 -9.66
C THR A 109 -13.91 -1.81 -9.22
N SER A 110 -13.05 -2.75 -9.62
CA SER A 110 -11.63 -2.77 -9.28
C SER A 110 -10.86 -1.65 -9.99
N ALA A 111 -10.29 -0.71 -9.21
CA ALA A 111 -9.41 0.32 -9.76
C ALA A 111 -8.11 -0.26 -10.34
N ALA A 112 -7.63 -1.38 -9.78
CA ALA A 112 -6.42 -2.05 -10.25
C ALA A 112 -6.60 -2.72 -11.63
N LYS A 113 -7.80 -3.24 -11.92
CA LYS A 113 -8.11 -3.96 -13.16
C LYS A 113 -8.70 -3.06 -14.24
N ASN A 114 -9.33 -1.93 -13.88
CA ASN A 114 -9.97 -1.00 -14.81
C ASN A 114 -9.04 0.19 -15.13
N ASN A 115 -8.43 0.17 -16.31
CA ASN A 115 -7.46 1.19 -16.73
C ASN A 115 -8.02 2.63 -16.76
N THR A 116 -9.29 2.83 -17.06
CA THR A 116 -9.90 4.16 -17.07
C THR A 116 -10.09 4.72 -15.66
N LYS A 117 -10.58 3.89 -14.74
CA LYS A 117 -10.71 4.29 -13.32
C LYS A 117 -9.35 4.54 -12.69
N LYS A 118 -8.37 3.66 -12.97
CA LYS A 118 -7.00 3.80 -12.53
C LYS A 118 -6.42 5.16 -12.93
N LYS A 119 -6.46 5.51 -14.21
CA LYS A 119 -5.98 6.79 -14.73
C LYS A 119 -6.66 7.98 -14.06
N LYS A 120 -8.00 7.95 -13.89
CA LYS A 120 -8.75 9.02 -13.21
C LYS A 120 -8.35 9.17 -11.75
N SER A 121 -8.15 8.08 -11.03
CA SER A 121 -7.72 8.13 -9.62
C SER A 121 -6.30 8.67 -9.51
N GLU A 122 -5.38 8.19 -10.33
CA GLU A 122 -3.99 8.67 -10.37
C GLU A 122 -3.92 10.14 -10.75
N GLN A 123 -4.71 10.59 -11.74
CA GLN A 123 -4.77 12.00 -12.12
C GLN A 123 -5.23 12.89 -10.96
N ARG A 124 -6.31 12.54 -10.26
CA ARG A 124 -6.81 13.30 -9.10
C ARG A 124 -5.79 13.38 -7.96
N LEU A 125 -5.08 12.28 -7.70
CA LEU A 125 -4.03 12.23 -6.67
C LEU A 125 -2.82 13.09 -7.08
N THR A 126 -2.45 13.05 -8.36
CA THR A 126 -1.39 13.90 -8.94
C THR A 126 -1.75 15.38 -8.85
N GLU A 127 -2.96 15.75 -9.27
CA GLU A 127 -3.47 17.12 -9.18
C GLU A 127 -3.48 17.62 -7.74
N TRP A 128 -3.92 16.79 -6.79
CA TRP A 128 -3.90 17.14 -5.38
C TRP A 128 -2.47 17.40 -4.88
N ALA A 129 -1.52 16.54 -5.22
CA ALA A 129 -0.12 16.68 -4.83
C ALA A 129 0.50 17.97 -5.40
N GLN A 130 0.22 18.29 -6.66
CA GLN A 130 0.70 19.49 -7.33
C GLN A 130 0.11 20.76 -6.72
N ILE A 131 -1.21 20.83 -6.52
CA ILE A 131 -1.90 22.00 -5.96
C ILE A 131 -1.41 22.29 -4.54
N ASN A 132 -1.25 21.26 -3.71
CA ASN A 132 -0.85 21.42 -2.33
C ASN A 132 0.68 21.51 -2.16
N LYS A 133 1.46 21.28 -3.21
CA LYS A 133 2.94 21.26 -3.20
C LYS A 133 3.50 20.32 -2.12
N ASN A 134 2.86 19.17 -1.94
CA ASN A 134 3.23 18.17 -0.96
C ASN A 134 3.59 16.85 -1.65
N ILE A 135 4.54 16.14 -1.09
CA ILE A 135 4.86 14.78 -1.54
C ILE A 135 3.73 13.85 -1.07
N LEU A 136 3.12 13.15 -2.02
CA LEU A 136 2.02 12.21 -1.77
C LEU A 136 2.44 10.81 -2.17
N ILE A 137 2.38 9.86 -1.24
CA ILE A 137 2.62 8.44 -1.50
C ILE A 137 1.33 7.66 -1.28
N THR A 138 0.94 6.87 -2.28
CA THR A 138 -0.24 6.01 -2.21
C THR A 138 0.04 4.60 -2.72
N GLY A 139 -0.97 3.73 -2.62
CA GLY A 139 -1.06 2.42 -3.28
C GLY A 139 -2.30 2.36 -4.16
N HIS A 140 -3.22 1.41 -3.89
CA HIS A 140 -4.56 1.24 -4.44
C HIS A 140 -4.63 0.87 -5.92
N THR A 141 -3.94 1.58 -6.82
CA THR A 141 -3.99 1.32 -8.26
C THR A 141 -3.06 0.20 -8.71
N HIS A 142 -2.23 -0.31 -7.82
CA HIS A 142 -1.22 -1.34 -8.08
C HIS A 142 -0.24 -0.98 -9.23
N HIS A 143 -0.06 0.31 -9.48
CA HIS A 143 0.81 0.83 -10.52
C HIS A 143 1.98 1.61 -9.89
N PRO A 144 3.18 1.03 -9.85
CA PRO A 144 4.32 1.69 -9.24
C PRO A 144 4.67 2.96 -10.02
N MET A 145 4.80 4.08 -9.31
CA MET A 145 5.11 5.40 -9.90
C MET A 145 6.12 6.13 -9.04
N VAL A 146 7.08 6.76 -9.70
CA VAL A 146 8.04 7.68 -9.09
C VAL A 146 7.62 9.10 -9.41
N GLY A 147 7.52 9.95 -8.38
CA GLY A 147 7.21 11.37 -8.54
C GLY A 147 8.38 12.16 -9.14
N THR A 148 8.09 13.37 -9.59
CA THR A 148 9.07 14.33 -10.08
C THR A 148 8.91 15.65 -9.32
N PRO A 149 9.87 16.57 -9.35
CA PRO A 149 9.74 17.90 -8.70
C PRO A 149 8.48 18.67 -9.12
N THR A 150 8.01 18.49 -10.34
CA THR A 150 6.78 19.11 -10.85
C THR A 150 5.52 18.29 -10.61
N SER A 151 5.67 17.01 -10.25
CA SER A 151 4.57 16.08 -9.98
C SER A 151 4.92 15.19 -8.79
N PRO A 152 4.78 15.68 -7.54
CA PRO A 152 5.26 15.01 -6.33
C PRO A 152 4.33 13.86 -5.88
N TYR A 153 3.85 13.06 -6.83
CA TYR A 153 2.99 11.91 -6.59
C TYR A 153 3.74 10.61 -6.82
N PHE A 154 3.74 9.76 -5.81
CA PHE A 154 4.34 8.43 -5.82
C PHE A 154 3.28 7.37 -5.59
N ASN A 155 3.50 6.19 -6.17
CA ASN A 155 2.68 5.03 -5.88
C ASN A 155 3.58 3.83 -5.57
N THR A 156 3.31 3.16 -4.45
CA THR A 156 4.07 1.99 -4.00
C THR A 156 3.91 0.78 -4.90
N GLY A 157 2.89 0.76 -5.76
CA GLY A 157 2.56 -0.39 -6.60
C GLY A 157 1.80 -1.46 -5.84
N SER A 158 2.27 -2.70 -5.85
CA SER A 158 1.55 -3.85 -5.30
C SER A 158 2.46 -4.77 -4.51
N CYS A 159 1.95 -5.30 -3.39
CA CYS A 159 2.57 -6.38 -2.63
C CYS A 159 1.94 -7.77 -2.91
N VAL A 160 1.00 -7.84 -3.84
CA VAL A 160 0.29 -9.08 -4.20
C VAL A 160 0.46 -9.49 -5.67
N SER A 161 1.34 -8.82 -6.41
CA SER A 161 1.61 -9.15 -7.80
C SER A 161 2.46 -10.43 -7.91
N PRO A 162 2.09 -11.39 -8.78
CA PRO A 162 2.88 -12.60 -8.99
C PRO A 162 4.29 -12.34 -9.55
N SER A 163 4.48 -11.22 -10.26
CA SER A 163 5.77 -10.82 -10.86
C SER A 163 6.75 -10.18 -9.88
N GLY A 164 6.34 -10.01 -8.63
CA GLY A 164 7.12 -9.38 -7.58
C GLY A 164 6.36 -8.30 -6.84
N ILE A 165 6.89 -7.93 -5.69
CA ILE A 165 6.31 -6.89 -4.83
C ILE A 165 7.10 -5.59 -4.97
N THR A 166 6.42 -4.47 -4.80
CA THR A 166 7.05 -3.15 -4.88
C THR A 166 6.84 -2.37 -3.58
N CYS A 167 7.83 -1.55 -3.23
CA CYS A 167 7.78 -0.67 -2.07
C CYS A 167 8.62 0.59 -2.29
N ILE A 168 8.32 1.63 -1.54
CA ILE A 168 9.13 2.84 -1.47
C ILE A 168 9.93 2.80 -0.17
N GLU A 169 11.24 2.96 -0.30
CA GLU A 169 12.14 3.16 0.84
C GLU A 169 12.53 4.64 0.91
N ILE A 170 12.52 5.18 2.13
CA ILE A 170 12.97 6.56 2.40
C ILE A 170 14.23 6.47 3.23
N GLU A 171 15.36 6.85 2.63
CA GLU A 171 16.66 6.84 3.28
C GLU A 171 17.40 8.14 3.01
N LYS A 172 17.95 8.77 4.07
CA LYS A 172 18.69 10.03 3.95
C LYS A 172 17.91 11.09 3.17
N ARG A 173 16.62 11.21 3.47
CA ARG A 173 15.67 12.15 2.85
C ARG A 173 15.47 11.95 1.33
N CYS A 174 15.76 10.77 0.81
CA CYS A 174 15.51 10.44 -0.60
C CYS A 174 14.59 9.23 -0.69
N LEU A 175 13.65 9.29 -1.62
CA LEU A 175 12.68 8.25 -1.93
C LEU A 175 13.20 7.38 -3.07
N THR A 176 13.14 6.08 -2.90
CA THR A 176 13.51 5.11 -3.94
C THR A 176 12.43 4.04 -4.04
N LEU A 177 11.93 3.83 -5.23
CA LEU A 177 10.97 2.77 -5.52
C LEU A 177 11.74 1.49 -5.87
N TYR A 178 11.47 0.42 -5.12
CA TYR A 178 12.10 -0.88 -5.32
C TYR A 178 11.11 -1.93 -5.77
N LYS A 179 11.60 -2.89 -6.53
CA LYS A 179 10.94 -4.15 -6.83
C LYS A 179 11.72 -5.32 -6.25
N TRP A 180 11.03 -6.20 -5.56
CA TRP A 180 11.53 -7.50 -5.11
C TRP A 180 10.88 -8.59 -5.94
N SER A 181 11.68 -9.40 -6.62
CA SER A 181 11.20 -10.47 -7.49
C SER A 181 12.15 -11.67 -7.47
N TYR A 182 11.65 -12.82 -7.89
CA TYR A 182 12.52 -13.97 -8.11
C TYR A 182 13.42 -13.72 -9.32
N SER A 183 14.66 -14.18 -9.22
CA SER A 183 15.66 -14.18 -10.30
C SER A 183 16.43 -15.49 -10.25
N THR A 184 17.04 -15.88 -11.36
CA THR A 184 17.81 -17.13 -11.49
C THR A 184 19.28 -16.81 -11.72
N ARG A 185 20.17 -17.46 -10.97
CA ARG A 185 21.62 -17.38 -11.17
C ARG A 185 22.04 -18.24 -12.36
N GLN A 186 23.30 -18.11 -12.75
CA GLN A 186 23.89 -18.93 -13.83
C GLN A 186 23.89 -20.44 -13.52
N ASP A 187 23.96 -20.82 -12.25
CA ASP A 187 23.88 -22.19 -11.76
C ASP A 187 22.42 -22.72 -11.63
N MET A 188 21.45 -21.99 -12.20
CA MET A 188 20.03 -22.28 -12.14
C MET A 188 19.38 -22.18 -10.75
N THR A 189 20.07 -21.72 -9.73
CA THR A 189 19.48 -21.48 -8.42
C THR A 189 18.61 -20.20 -8.42
N VAL A 190 17.47 -20.27 -7.74
CA VAL A 190 16.54 -19.14 -7.62
C VAL A 190 16.86 -18.34 -6.37
N TYR A 191 16.83 -17.02 -6.49
CA TYR A 191 17.01 -16.11 -5.38
C TYR A 191 16.07 -14.91 -5.47
N VAL A 192 15.89 -14.19 -4.37
CA VAL A 192 15.11 -12.94 -4.34
C VAL A 192 16.03 -11.78 -4.67
N ALA A 193 15.74 -11.11 -5.78
CA ALA A 193 16.46 -9.93 -6.23
C ALA A 193 15.73 -8.65 -5.80
N LYS A 194 16.50 -7.64 -5.40
CA LYS A 194 16.02 -6.26 -5.17
C LYS A 194 16.54 -5.40 -6.32
N SER A 195 15.66 -4.73 -7.04
CA SER A 195 15.97 -3.82 -8.14
C SER A 195 15.32 -2.46 -7.94
N VAL A 196 15.97 -1.40 -8.38
CA VAL A 196 15.43 -0.05 -8.38
C VAL A 196 14.51 0.13 -9.57
N LEU A 197 13.34 0.73 -9.34
CA LEU A 197 12.40 1.14 -10.38
C LEU A 197 12.40 2.68 -10.50
N GLY A 198 13.01 3.20 -11.54
CA GLY A 198 13.10 4.64 -11.79
C GLY A 198 14.24 5.32 -11.00
N GLU A 199 14.22 6.63 -11.01
CA GLU A 199 15.27 7.43 -10.38
C GLU A 199 15.02 7.61 -8.88
N ARG A 200 16.10 7.76 -8.11
CA ARG A 200 16.04 8.17 -6.71
C ARG A 200 15.75 9.67 -6.65
N VAL A 201 14.78 10.08 -5.88
CA VAL A 201 14.34 11.48 -5.78
C VAL A 201 14.46 11.93 -4.33
N CYS A 202 15.15 13.05 -4.10
CA CYS A 202 15.36 13.57 -2.76
C CYS A 202 14.37 14.69 -2.41
N ILE A 203 14.01 14.80 -1.12
CA ILE A 203 13.04 15.79 -0.63
C ILE A 203 13.48 17.21 -0.97
N ASP A 204 14.77 17.47 -1.04
CA ASP A 204 15.33 18.78 -1.37
C ASP A 204 15.07 19.23 -2.82
N GLU A 205 14.62 18.32 -3.68
CA GLU A 205 14.28 18.63 -5.08
C GLU A 205 12.86 19.21 -5.24
N TYR A 206 12.05 19.24 -4.17
CA TYR A 206 10.64 19.68 -4.17
C TYR A 206 10.41 21.09 -3.62
#